data_9e3cab90e58990800cb5b695bb8f6ce8
#
_entry.id   9e3cab90e58990800cb5b695bb8f6ce8
#
_cell.length_a   1.000
_cell.length_b   1.000
_cell.length_c   1.000
_cell.angle_alpha   90.00
_cell.angle_beta   90.00
_cell.angle_gamma   90.00
#
_symmetry.space_group_name_H-M   'P 1'
#
loop_
_entity.id
_entity.type
_entity.pdbx_description
1 polymer ?
#
loop_
_entity_poly.entity_id
_entity_poly.type
_entity_poly.pdbx_seq_one_letter_code
_entity_poly.pdbx_strand_id
1 'polypeptide(L)'
;IHLFESSNNPEKKIENLYYYLKNYYVDKIDLDSLSNEIIKDVVKKLDPHSFYISKNELPIVNESMRGSFEGIGVNFFFINDTVSIIRVLKGSPAEKFGLLAGDRILMSDKDTLYGKNLSNQKILDKIKGPKDSKINLEIFRPSSAEKFNVNIERGKVDIGSVFFYELKEDLGYIKIDRFIKETDVDFKLAIENFNEKRIKKLILDLRDNPGGYLFSAEKISDIFLEKDQKIVIVKSSKGK
;
A
#
# COMPACT_ATOMS: atom_id res chain seq x y z
N ILE A 1 45.65 -1.94 -6.81
CA ILE A 1 44.90 -2.52 -5.63
C ILE A 1 45.29 -1.64 -4.45
N HIS A 2 44.41 -0.74 -4.05
CA HIS A 2 44.58 -0.04 -2.78
C HIS A 2 44.18 -0.97 -1.65
N LEU A 3 45.13 -1.34 -0.79
CA LEU A 3 44.88 -2.14 0.41
C LEU A 3 44.10 -1.28 1.40
N PHE A 4 42.98 -1.80 1.80
CA PHE A 4 42.11 -1.23 2.82
C PHE A 4 42.75 -1.48 4.19
N GLU A 5 43.24 -0.47 4.88
CA GLU A 5 43.58 -0.64 6.31
C GLU A 5 42.30 -0.85 7.11
N SER A 6 42.10 -2.07 7.59
CA SER A 6 40.93 -2.40 8.39
C SER A 6 41.04 -1.78 9.78
N SER A 7 40.26 -0.77 10.06
CA SER A 7 40.07 -0.28 11.44
C SER A 7 39.45 -1.38 12.30
N ASN A 8 39.87 -1.51 13.55
CA ASN A 8 39.23 -2.39 14.52
C ASN A 8 37.82 -1.89 14.96
N ASN A 9 37.50 -0.64 14.65
CA ASN A 9 36.19 -0.05 14.91
C ASN A 9 35.24 -0.34 13.73
N PRO A 10 34.12 -1.06 13.95
CA PRO A 10 33.16 -1.39 12.90
C PRO A 10 32.59 -0.18 12.16
N GLU A 11 32.31 0.92 12.86
CA GLU A 11 31.77 2.15 12.28
C GLU A 11 32.79 2.76 11.29
N LYS A 12 34.06 2.85 11.68
CA LYS A 12 35.13 3.35 10.84
C LYS A 12 35.38 2.51 9.59
N LYS A 13 35.10 1.20 9.65
CA LYS A 13 35.21 0.33 8.44
C LYS A 13 34.23 0.78 7.37
N ILE A 14 33.00 1.08 7.74
CA ILE A 14 31.95 1.54 6.82
C ILE A 14 32.29 2.93 6.28
N GLU A 15 32.69 3.87 7.13
CA GLU A 15 33.11 5.21 6.72
C GLU A 15 34.29 5.15 5.74
N ASN A 16 35.32 4.35 6.02
CA ASN A 16 36.47 4.17 5.15
C ASN A 16 36.05 3.59 3.79
N LEU A 17 35.16 2.56 3.78
CA LEU A 17 34.64 2.00 2.54
C LEU A 17 34.02 3.10 1.65
N TYR A 18 33.13 3.93 2.21
CA TYR A 18 32.51 5.03 1.48
C TYR A 18 33.55 6.07 0.99
N TYR A 19 34.53 6.42 1.84
CA TYR A 19 35.59 7.35 1.49
C TYR A 19 36.39 6.84 0.28
N TYR A 20 36.77 5.55 0.26
CA TYR A 20 37.52 4.96 -0.84
C TYR A 20 36.69 4.84 -2.11
N LEU A 21 35.43 4.41 -2.02
CA LEU A 21 34.55 4.36 -3.18
C LEU A 21 34.34 5.73 -3.82
N LYS A 22 34.18 6.75 -2.99
CA LYS A 22 33.95 8.13 -3.46
C LYS A 22 35.16 8.76 -4.12
N ASN A 23 36.37 8.48 -3.59
CA ASN A 23 37.58 9.24 -3.97
C ASN A 23 38.54 8.47 -4.86
N TYR A 24 38.51 7.13 -4.86
CA TYR A 24 39.54 6.30 -5.51
C TYR A 24 38.98 5.23 -6.42
N TYR A 25 37.67 5.01 -6.46
CA TYR A 25 37.09 4.06 -7.41
C TYR A 25 37.09 4.65 -8.82
N VAL A 26 37.39 3.82 -9.82
CA VAL A 26 37.62 4.29 -11.20
C VAL A 26 36.33 4.72 -11.90
N ASP A 27 35.21 4.01 -11.62
CA ASP A 27 33.93 4.30 -12.23
C ASP A 27 33.07 5.20 -11.34
N LYS A 28 32.17 5.97 -11.96
CA LYS A 28 31.16 6.71 -11.20
C LYS A 28 30.19 5.75 -10.52
N ILE A 29 30.14 5.81 -9.18
CA ILE A 29 29.17 5.05 -8.37
C ILE A 29 28.09 6.00 -7.88
N ASP A 30 26.84 5.58 -8.00
CA ASP A 30 25.74 6.17 -7.25
C ASP A 30 25.77 5.64 -5.82
N LEU A 31 26.37 6.43 -4.93
CA LEU A 31 26.56 6.07 -3.51
C LEU A 31 25.21 5.98 -2.77
N ASP A 32 24.17 6.71 -3.20
CA ASP A 32 22.85 6.65 -2.58
C ASP A 32 22.18 5.30 -2.88
N SER A 33 22.18 4.89 -4.14
CA SER A 33 21.68 3.58 -4.56
C SER A 33 22.43 2.44 -3.86
N LEU A 34 23.77 2.49 -3.85
CA LEU A 34 24.61 1.50 -3.17
C LEU A 34 24.33 1.44 -1.66
N SER A 35 24.14 2.60 -1.01
CA SER A 35 23.79 2.65 0.42
C SER A 35 22.47 1.96 0.71
N ASN A 36 21.46 2.22 -0.11
CA ASN A 36 20.14 1.60 0.03
C ASN A 36 20.23 0.07 -0.10
N GLU A 37 21.03 -0.44 -1.04
CA GLU A 37 21.26 -1.88 -1.22
C GLU A 37 21.97 -2.50 -0.01
N ILE A 38 23.06 -1.87 0.47
CA ILE A 38 23.81 -2.34 1.64
C ILE A 38 22.91 -2.41 2.88
N ILE A 39 22.12 -1.36 3.12
CA ILE A 39 21.19 -1.33 4.27
C ILE A 39 20.14 -2.44 4.16
N LYS A 40 19.55 -2.64 2.97
CA LYS A 40 18.58 -3.72 2.73
C LYS A 40 19.21 -5.10 3.03
N ASP A 41 20.43 -5.33 2.60
CA ASP A 41 21.12 -6.62 2.82
C ASP A 41 21.52 -6.85 4.28
N VAL A 42 21.90 -5.79 5.00
CA VAL A 42 22.19 -5.90 6.43
C VAL A 42 20.92 -6.20 7.22
N VAL A 43 19.83 -5.45 6.95
CA VAL A 43 18.56 -5.61 7.68
C VAL A 43 17.95 -6.99 7.45
N LYS A 44 18.03 -7.55 6.24
CA LYS A 44 17.59 -8.93 5.94
C LYS A 44 18.30 -10.02 6.79
N LYS A 45 19.53 -9.75 7.30
CA LYS A 45 20.27 -10.68 8.15
C LYS A 45 19.87 -10.64 9.62
N LEU A 46 19.08 -9.65 10.04
CA LEU A 46 18.65 -9.49 11.43
C LEU A 46 17.50 -10.45 11.75
N ASP A 47 16.38 -10.31 11.09
CA ASP A 47 15.20 -11.16 11.23
C ASP A 47 14.26 -11.02 10.03
N PRO A 48 13.28 -11.93 9.84
CA PRO A 48 12.34 -11.88 8.70
C PRO A 48 11.37 -10.71 8.73
N HIS A 49 11.21 -10.02 9.86
CA HIS A 49 10.24 -8.95 10.05
C HIS A 49 10.88 -7.56 9.95
N SER A 50 12.21 -7.48 9.96
CA SER A 50 12.94 -6.24 9.79
C SER A 50 13.13 -5.93 8.31
N PHE A 51 12.76 -4.72 7.90
CA PHE A 51 12.96 -4.24 6.53
C PHE A 51 13.31 -2.76 6.51
N TYR A 52 14.07 -2.39 5.51
CA TYR A 52 14.43 -1.00 5.26
C TYR A 52 13.53 -0.41 4.20
N ILE A 53 12.97 0.77 4.47
CA ILE A 53 12.17 1.55 3.53
C ILE A 53 13.03 2.71 3.05
N SER A 54 13.37 2.72 1.77
CA SER A 54 14.11 3.83 1.17
C SER A 54 13.23 5.09 1.07
N LYS A 55 13.86 6.26 0.89
CA LYS A 55 13.16 7.54 0.71
C LYS A 55 12.15 7.50 -0.43
N ASN A 56 12.47 6.77 -1.51
CA ASN A 56 11.59 6.66 -2.68
C ASN A 56 10.41 5.72 -2.44
N GLU A 57 10.55 4.72 -1.57
CA GLU A 57 9.50 3.77 -1.20
C GLU A 57 8.57 4.32 -0.10
N LEU A 58 9.08 5.26 0.72
CA LEU A 58 8.35 5.82 1.87
C LEU A 58 6.96 6.40 1.53
N PRO A 59 6.75 7.14 0.42
CA PRO A 59 5.42 7.62 0.07
C PRO A 59 4.41 6.50 -0.16
N ILE A 60 4.81 5.41 -0.85
CA ILE A 60 3.96 4.25 -1.13
C ILE A 60 3.57 3.53 0.16
N VAL A 61 4.55 3.34 1.06
CA VAL A 61 4.30 2.73 2.36
C VAL A 61 3.36 3.60 3.19
N ASN A 62 3.57 4.92 3.22
CA ASN A 62 2.72 5.86 3.93
C ASN A 62 1.28 5.88 3.39
N GLU A 63 1.08 5.86 2.07
CA GLU A 63 -0.26 5.71 1.45
C GLU A 63 -0.93 4.42 1.93
N SER A 64 -0.19 3.32 1.85
CA SER A 64 -0.66 2.00 2.30
C SER A 64 -1.08 1.98 3.78
N MET A 65 -0.29 2.63 4.64
CA MET A 65 -0.56 2.72 6.09
C MET A 65 -1.68 3.70 6.44
N ARG A 66 -1.86 4.76 5.63
CA ARG A 66 -2.99 5.71 5.80
C ARG A 66 -4.32 5.13 5.35
N GLY A 67 -4.33 4.02 4.59
CA GLY A 67 -5.54 3.43 4.03
C GLY A 67 -6.22 4.33 3.00
N SER A 68 -5.49 5.26 2.41
CA SER A 68 -5.98 6.15 1.36
C SER A 68 -4.86 6.58 0.44
N PHE A 69 -5.19 6.83 -0.81
CA PHE A 69 -4.27 7.38 -1.81
C PHE A 69 -4.93 8.50 -2.62
N GLU A 70 -4.12 9.25 -3.36
CA GLU A 70 -4.62 10.28 -4.26
C GLU A 70 -4.65 9.75 -5.69
N GLY A 71 -5.80 9.89 -6.35
CA GLY A 71 -6.00 9.38 -7.70
C GLY A 71 -7.47 9.32 -8.11
N ILE A 72 -7.79 8.46 -9.09
CA ILE A 72 -9.15 8.31 -9.59
C ILE A 72 -9.95 7.19 -8.92
N GLY A 73 -9.30 6.21 -8.26
CA GLY A 73 -9.97 5.16 -7.51
C GLY A 73 -10.46 3.98 -8.34
N VAL A 74 -9.59 3.40 -9.14
CA VAL A 74 -9.84 2.17 -9.89
C VAL A 74 -8.79 1.11 -9.57
N ASN A 75 -9.20 -0.15 -9.52
CA ASN A 75 -8.31 -1.29 -9.63
C ASN A 75 -8.29 -1.75 -11.08
N PHE A 76 -7.11 -1.98 -11.62
CA PHE A 76 -6.95 -2.38 -13.02
C PHE A 76 -5.95 -3.52 -13.16
N PHE A 77 -6.08 -4.25 -14.26
CA PHE A 77 -5.06 -5.16 -14.78
C PHE A 77 -4.74 -4.83 -16.23
N PHE A 78 -3.55 -5.21 -16.64
CA PHE A 78 -3.16 -5.17 -18.05
C PHE A 78 -3.57 -6.49 -18.70
N ILE A 79 -4.64 -6.45 -19.48
CA ILE A 79 -5.26 -7.64 -20.11
C ILE A 79 -5.35 -7.39 -21.63
N ASN A 80 -4.87 -8.35 -22.41
CA ASN A 80 -4.87 -8.25 -23.88
C ASN A 80 -4.32 -6.89 -24.36
N ASP A 81 -3.15 -6.54 -23.85
CA ASP A 81 -2.42 -5.33 -24.22
C ASP A 81 -3.18 -4.00 -23.93
N THR A 82 -4.10 -4.04 -22.97
CA THR A 82 -4.96 -2.90 -22.62
C THR A 82 -5.13 -2.79 -21.10
N VAL A 83 -5.20 -1.58 -20.56
CA VAL A 83 -5.51 -1.31 -19.16
C VAL A 83 -7.01 -1.51 -18.93
N SER A 84 -7.40 -2.61 -18.29
CA SER A 84 -8.79 -2.95 -18.02
C SER A 84 -9.15 -2.68 -16.57
N ILE A 85 -10.22 -1.92 -16.34
CA ILE A 85 -10.76 -1.64 -15.00
C ILE A 85 -11.46 -2.90 -14.49
N ILE A 86 -10.97 -3.44 -13.38
CA ILE A 86 -11.57 -4.61 -12.73
C ILE A 86 -12.60 -4.18 -11.69
N ARG A 87 -12.32 -3.07 -11.01
CA ARG A 87 -13.20 -2.54 -9.96
C ARG A 87 -13.07 -1.04 -9.89
N VAL A 88 -14.19 -0.37 -9.72
CA VAL A 88 -14.27 1.04 -9.33
C VAL A 88 -14.53 1.11 -7.83
N LEU A 89 -13.74 1.89 -7.11
CA LEU A 89 -13.85 2.01 -5.66
C LEU A 89 -15.03 2.93 -5.31
N LYS A 90 -15.82 2.51 -4.33
CA LYS A 90 -17.00 3.26 -3.87
C LYS A 90 -16.59 4.64 -3.33
N GLY A 91 -17.35 5.67 -3.68
CA GLY A 91 -17.08 7.06 -3.28
C GLY A 91 -15.91 7.72 -4.03
N SER A 92 -15.24 6.99 -4.92
CA SER A 92 -14.09 7.50 -5.66
C SER A 92 -14.46 8.49 -6.77
N PRO A 93 -13.49 9.29 -7.25
CA PRO A 93 -13.68 10.10 -8.45
C PRO A 93 -14.16 9.31 -9.67
N ALA A 94 -13.56 8.14 -9.93
CA ALA A 94 -13.95 7.28 -11.06
C ALA A 94 -15.42 6.89 -11.01
N GLU A 95 -15.96 6.55 -9.85
CA GLU A 95 -17.40 6.27 -9.67
C GLU A 95 -18.26 7.51 -9.98
N LYS A 96 -17.88 8.67 -9.45
CA LYS A 96 -18.61 9.93 -9.67
C LYS A 96 -18.66 10.33 -11.14
N PHE A 97 -17.63 10.01 -11.90
CA PHE A 97 -17.55 10.28 -13.34
C PHE A 97 -18.05 9.13 -14.21
N GLY A 98 -18.67 8.10 -13.62
CA GLY A 98 -19.39 7.05 -14.33
C GLY A 98 -18.53 5.98 -14.97
N LEU A 99 -17.29 5.77 -14.51
CA LEU A 99 -16.48 4.61 -14.91
C LEU A 99 -17.04 3.33 -14.30
N LEU A 100 -16.92 2.24 -15.03
CA LEU A 100 -17.45 0.93 -14.65
C LEU A 100 -16.36 -0.15 -14.72
N ALA A 101 -16.57 -1.23 -13.96
CA ALA A 101 -15.79 -2.45 -14.16
C ALA A 101 -16.01 -2.97 -15.59
N GLY A 102 -14.94 -3.39 -16.25
CA GLY A 102 -14.92 -3.79 -17.67
C GLY A 102 -14.55 -2.67 -18.65
N ASP A 103 -14.56 -1.40 -18.23
CA ASP A 103 -14.05 -0.31 -19.06
C ASP A 103 -12.55 -0.48 -19.33
N ARG A 104 -12.11 -0.07 -20.50
CA ARG A 104 -10.70 -0.09 -20.91
C ARG A 104 -10.17 1.33 -21.05
N ILE A 105 -9.06 1.62 -20.38
CA ILE A 105 -8.40 2.92 -20.50
C ILE A 105 -7.45 2.84 -21.69
N LEU A 106 -7.76 3.58 -22.74
CA LEU A 106 -6.95 3.61 -23.96
C LEU A 106 -5.87 4.67 -23.90
N MET A 107 -6.20 5.86 -23.38
CA MET A 107 -5.27 6.97 -23.24
C MET A 107 -5.41 7.65 -21.88
N SER A 108 -4.32 8.23 -21.43
CA SER A 108 -4.22 9.11 -20.27
C SER A 108 -3.54 10.39 -20.71
N ASP A 109 -4.29 11.49 -20.79
CA ASP A 109 -3.90 12.75 -21.40
C ASP A 109 -3.39 12.54 -22.85
N LYS A 110 -2.07 12.66 -23.10
CA LYS A 110 -1.44 12.44 -24.41
C LYS A 110 -0.80 11.04 -24.53
N ASP A 111 -0.84 10.24 -23.49
CA ASP A 111 -0.16 8.96 -23.42
C ASP A 111 -1.08 7.80 -23.79
N THR A 112 -0.69 7.03 -24.79
CA THR A 112 -1.35 5.79 -25.15
C THR A 112 -1.04 4.71 -24.10
N LEU A 113 -2.07 4.02 -23.60
CA LEU A 113 -1.98 2.96 -22.59
C LEU A 113 -2.30 1.56 -23.14
N TYR A 114 -2.33 1.38 -24.46
CA TYR A 114 -2.50 0.08 -25.14
C TYR A 114 -1.37 -0.14 -26.14
N GLY A 115 -1.17 -1.39 -26.57
CA GLY A 115 -0.18 -1.74 -27.59
C GLY A 115 1.28 -1.51 -27.18
N LYS A 116 1.58 -1.37 -25.88
CA LYS A 116 2.90 -1.02 -25.38
C LYS A 116 3.21 -1.78 -24.12
N ASN A 117 3.50 -2.96 -24.09
CA ASN A 117 3.89 -3.78 -22.92
C ASN A 117 4.35 -2.93 -21.68
N LEU A 118 3.43 -2.12 -21.14
CA LEU A 118 3.70 -1.19 -20.05
C LEU A 118 3.70 -1.94 -18.72
N SER A 119 4.66 -1.65 -17.86
CA SER A 119 4.62 -2.16 -16.49
C SER A 119 3.49 -1.48 -15.68
N ASN A 120 2.95 -2.20 -14.70
CA ASN A 120 1.92 -1.65 -13.80
C ASN A 120 2.34 -0.32 -13.17
N GLN A 121 3.63 -0.18 -12.81
CA GLN A 121 4.16 1.06 -12.25
C GLN A 121 4.04 2.23 -13.24
N LYS A 122 4.43 2.04 -14.49
CA LYS A 122 4.30 3.07 -15.53
C LYS A 122 2.85 3.49 -15.78
N ILE A 123 1.91 2.56 -15.67
CA ILE A 123 0.48 2.85 -15.78
C ILE A 123 0.01 3.66 -14.56
N LEU A 124 0.41 3.24 -13.35
CA LEU A 124 0.10 3.96 -12.12
C LEU A 124 0.61 5.40 -12.16
N ASP A 125 1.85 5.62 -12.60
CA ASP A 125 2.46 6.95 -12.70
C ASP A 125 1.69 7.90 -13.65
N LYS A 126 0.99 7.34 -14.64
CA LYS A 126 0.17 8.10 -15.59
C LYS A 126 -1.26 8.36 -15.09
N ILE A 127 -1.81 7.48 -14.25
CA ILE A 127 -3.19 7.59 -13.75
C ILE A 127 -3.23 8.30 -12.40
N LYS A 128 -2.29 8.01 -11.49
CA LYS A 128 -2.15 8.72 -10.21
C LYS A 128 -1.75 10.19 -10.41
N GLY A 129 -1.94 10.97 -9.39
CA GLY A 129 -1.50 12.36 -9.35
C GLY A 129 -2.08 13.10 -8.15
N PRO A 130 -1.62 14.32 -7.88
CA PRO A 130 -2.05 15.10 -6.72
C PRO A 130 -3.56 15.29 -6.69
N LYS A 131 -4.11 15.33 -5.48
CA LYS A 131 -5.50 15.73 -5.25
C LYS A 131 -5.83 17.03 -5.99
N ASP A 132 -7.04 17.15 -6.48
CA ASP A 132 -7.60 18.30 -7.22
C ASP A 132 -6.95 18.53 -8.61
N SER A 133 -5.95 17.72 -9.01
CA SER A 133 -5.45 17.72 -10.39
C SER A 133 -6.40 16.99 -11.32
N LYS A 134 -6.43 17.39 -12.59
CA LYS A 134 -7.31 16.79 -13.61
C LYS A 134 -6.53 15.83 -14.50
N ILE A 135 -7.23 14.81 -14.97
CA ILE A 135 -6.74 13.84 -15.95
C ILE A 135 -7.81 13.60 -17.01
N ASN A 136 -7.43 13.61 -18.26
CA ASN A 136 -8.32 13.24 -19.36
C ASN A 136 -8.05 11.79 -19.75
N LEU A 137 -9.08 10.95 -19.71
CA LEU A 137 -8.99 9.54 -20.09
C LEU A 137 -9.84 9.29 -21.32
N GLU A 138 -9.28 8.62 -22.33
CA GLU A 138 -10.06 7.99 -23.40
C GLU A 138 -10.41 6.56 -22.95
N ILE A 139 -11.71 6.30 -22.90
CA ILE A 139 -12.27 5.04 -22.40
C ILE A 139 -12.95 4.31 -23.56
N PHE A 140 -12.76 2.99 -23.61
CA PHE A 140 -13.58 2.10 -24.40
C PHE A 140 -14.42 1.22 -23.47
N ARG A 141 -15.73 1.26 -23.66
CA ARG A 141 -16.70 0.45 -22.91
C ARG A 141 -17.17 -0.73 -23.77
N PRO A 142 -16.68 -1.95 -23.52
CA PRO A 142 -17.03 -3.11 -24.34
C PRO A 142 -18.54 -3.43 -24.33
N SER A 143 -19.25 -3.18 -23.23
CA SER A 143 -20.67 -3.50 -23.08
C SER A 143 -21.59 -2.71 -24.04
N SER A 144 -21.19 -1.50 -24.41
CA SER A 144 -21.93 -0.63 -25.38
C SER A 144 -21.15 -0.42 -26.68
N ALA A 145 -19.92 -0.96 -26.79
CA ALA A 145 -19.00 -0.74 -27.91
C ALA A 145 -18.67 0.74 -28.16
N GLU A 146 -18.77 1.58 -27.13
CA GLU A 146 -18.58 3.04 -27.22
C GLU A 146 -17.18 3.45 -26.79
N LYS A 147 -16.68 4.49 -27.47
CA LYS A 147 -15.51 5.25 -27.03
C LYS A 147 -15.95 6.63 -26.58
N PHE A 148 -15.44 7.06 -25.42
CA PHE A 148 -15.72 8.39 -24.90
C PHE A 148 -14.54 8.95 -24.13
N ASN A 149 -14.49 10.26 -23.99
CA ASN A 149 -13.51 10.94 -23.15
C ASN A 149 -14.17 11.33 -21.83
N VAL A 150 -13.42 11.16 -20.75
CA VAL A 150 -13.84 11.60 -19.42
C VAL A 150 -12.71 12.41 -18.77
N ASN A 151 -13.06 13.58 -18.25
CA ASN A 151 -12.13 14.45 -17.55
C ASN A 151 -12.39 14.30 -16.04
N ILE A 152 -11.49 13.63 -15.34
CA ILE A 152 -11.64 13.27 -13.93
C ILE A 152 -10.76 14.17 -13.08
N GLU A 153 -11.34 14.80 -12.08
CA GLU A 153 -10.60 15.47 -11.03
C GLU A 153 -10.17 14.42 -9.98
N ARG A 154 -8.86 14.27 -9.79
CA ARG A 154 -8.31 13.33 -8.83
C ARG A 154 -8.68 13.74 -7.41
N GLY A 155 -8.93 12.78 -6.57
CA GLY A 155 -9.30 13.00 -5.17
C GLY A 155 -8.63 12.03 -4.22
N LYS A 156 -8.92 12.22 -2.93
CA LYS A 156 -8.60 11.21 -1.92
C LYS A 156 -9.52 9.99 -2.14
N VAL A 157 -8.91 8.83 -2.22
CA VAL A 157 -9.61 7.54 -2.36
C VAL A 157 -9.30 6.72 -1.12
N ASP A 158 -10.32 6.43 -0.34
CA ASP A 158 -10.17 5.59 0.85
C ASP A 158 -10.21 4.10 0.46
N ILE A 159 -9.20 3.38 0.91
CA ILE A 159 -9.10 1.93 0.76
C ILE A 159 -9.47 1.33 2.10
N GLY A 160 -10.68 1.03 2.38
CA GLY A 160 -11.05 0.40 3.66
C GLY A 160 -10.13 -0.79 3.99
N SER A 161 -9.94 -1.04 5.27
CA SER A 161 -9.15 -2.19 5.76
C SER A 161 -10.02 -3.27 6.39
N VAL A 162 -11.30 -2.97 6.64
CA VAL A 162 -12.27 -3.86 7.26
C VAL A 162 -13.40 -4.15 6.28
N PHE A 163 -13.62 -5.43 6.02
CA PHE A 163 -14.71 -5.93 5.20
C PHE A 163 -15.56 -6.85 6.05
N PHE A 164 -16.87 -6.62 6.10
CA PHE A 164 -17.75 -7.42 6.93
C PHE A 164 -19.08 -7.73 6.24
N TYR A 165 -19.62 -8.89 6.54
CA TYR A 165 -20.94 -9.33 6.08
C TYR A 165 -21.48 -10.44 6.98
N GLU A 166 -22.77 -10.62 6.94
CA GLU A 166 -23.48 -11.69 7.61
C GLU A 166 -23.40 -12.97 6.78
N LEU A 167 -22.90 -14.05 7.37
CA LEU A 167 -22.82 -15.36 6.71
C LEU A 167 -24.11 -16.17 6.88
N LYS A 168 -24.69 -16.11 8.07
CA LYS A 168 -25.93 -16.78 8.51
C LYS A 168 -26.59 -15.92 9.59
N GLU A 169 -27.81 -16.26 9.97
CA GLU A 169 -28.62 -15.50 10.95
C GLU A 169 -27.91 -15.13 12.26
N ASP A 170 -26.93 -15.93 12.73
CA ASP A 170 -26.21 -15.68 13.98
C ASP A 170 -24.68 -15.59 13.81
N LEU A 171 -24.19 -15.61 12.58
CA LEU A 171 -22.76 -15.68 12.26
C LEU A 171 -22.33 -14.52 11.37
N GLY A 172 -21.50 -13.64 11.91
CA GLY A 172 -20.82 -12.57 11.20
C GLY A 172 -19.42 -12.94 10.76
N TYR A 173 -18.96 -12.33 9.69
CA TYR A 173 -17.60 -12.44 9.18
C TYR A 173 -17.00 -11.05 9.05
N ILE A 174 -15.81 -10.88 9.61
CA ILE A 174 -14.99 -9.66 9.42
C ILE A 174 -13.64 -10.08 8.91
N LYS A 175 -13.21 -9.48 7.80
CA LYS A 175 -11.84 -9.58 7.31
C LYS A 175 -11.12 -8.27 7.53
N ILE A 176 -9.92 -8.32 8.11
CA ILE A 176 -9.01 -7.19 8.23
C ILE A 176 -7.82 -7.44 7.31
N ASP A 177 -7.72 -6.70 6.20
CA ASP A 177 -6.63 -6.85 5.23
C ASP A 177 -5.31 -6.29 5.76
N ARG A 178 -5.34 -5.26 6.60
CA ARG A 178 -4.20 -4.66 7.29
C ARG A 178 -4.65 -3.74 8.42
N PHE A 179 -3.73 -3.40 9.32
CA PHE A 179 -4.03 -2.45 10.40
C PHE A 179 -3.60 -1.02 9.99
N ILE A 180 -4.50 -0.27 9.36
CA ILE A 180 -4.36 1.15 9.08
C ILE A 180 -4.83 2.00 10.27
N LYS A 181 -4.69 3.32 10.17
CA LYS A 181 -5.01 4.24 11.27
C LYS A 181 -6.47 4.15 11.73
N GLU A 182 -7.39 3.95 10.81
CA GLU A 182 -8.83 3.93 11.04
C GLU A 182 -9.42 2.52 11.26
N THR A 183 -8.60 1.46 11.23
CA THR A 183 -9.08 0.06 11.31
C THR A 183 -9.88 -0.24 12.56
N ASP A 184 -9.49 0.32 13.72
CA ASP A 184 -10.21 0.14 14.97
C ASP A 184 -11.61 0.80 14.96
N VAL A 185 -11.75 1.92 14.26
CA VAL A 185 -13.03 2.62 14.08
C VAL A 185 -13.94 1.81 13.16
N ASP A 186 -13.45 1.39 12.00
CA ASP A 186 -14.21 0.59 11.04
C ASP A 186 -14.62 -0.76 11.64
N PHE A 187 -13.73 -1.37 12.43
CA PHE A 187 -14.03 -2.61 13.14
C PHE A 187 -15.16 -2.43 14.16
N LYS A 188 -15.14 -1.35 14.94
CA LYS A 188 -16.22 -1.04 15.88
C LYS A 188 -17.56 -0.86 15.19
N LEU A 189 -17.59 -0.15 14.07
CA LEU A 189 -18.80 0.00 13.25
C LEU A 189 -19.33 -1.35 12.75
N ALA A 190 -18.44 -2.27 12.37
CA ALA A 190 -18.85 -3.62 11.98
C ALA A 190 -19.47 -4.40 13.15
N ILE A 191 -18.87 -4.31 14.35
CA ILE A 191 -19.39 -4.95 15.58
C ILE A 191 -20.75 -4.34 15.98
N GLU A 192 -20.90 -3.01 15.92
CA GLU A 192 -22.17 -2.34 16.20
C GLU A 192 -23.28 -2.82 15.24
N ASN A 193 -23.00 -2.91 13.95
CA ASN A 193 -23.94 -3.46 12.96
C ASN A 193 -24.33 -4.91 13.27
N PHE A 194 -23.39 -5.73 13.71
CA PHE A 194 -23.66 -7.10 14.10
C PHE A 194 -24.50 -7.20 15.39
N ASN A 195 -24.26 -6.33 16.36
CA ASN A 195 -25.06 -6.26 17.57
C ASN A 195 -26.53 -5.88 17.29
N GLU A 196 -26.76 -4.89 16.41
CA GLU A 196 -28.11 -4.52 15.95
C GLU A 196 -28.85 -5.71 15.32
N LYS A 197 -28.13 -6.53 14.55
CA LYS A 197 -28.65 -7.73 13.90
C LYS A 197 -28.68 -8.99 14.80
N ARG A 198 -28.26 -8.85 16.06
CA ARG A 198 -28.20 -9.94 17.05
C ARG A 198 -27.29 -11.09 16.64
N ILE A 199 -26.21 -10.81 15.86
CA ILE A 199 -25.18 -11.77 15.55
C ILE A 199 -24.45 -12.18 16.83
N LYS A 200 -24.30 -13.49 17.05
CA LYS A 200 -23.71 -14.03 18.29
C LYS A 200 -22.34 -14.65 18.11
N LYS A 201 -21.97 -14.94 16.88
CA LYS A 201 -20.70 -15.59 16.54
C LYS A 201 -19.97 -14.78 15.52
N LEU A 202 -18.67 -14.72 15.63
CA LEU A 202 -17.80 -13.96 14.73
C LEU A 202 -16.68 -14.83 14.19
N ILE A 203 -16.47 -14.77 12.88
CA ILE A 203 -15.22 -15.19 12.23
C ILE A 203 -14.42 -13.95 11.96
N LEU A 204 -13.25 -13.83 12.60
CA LEU A 204 -12.26 -12.80 12.31
C LEU A 204 -11.19 -13.39 11.38
N ASP A 205 -11.12 -12.91 10.14
CA ASP A 205 -10.16 -13.35 9.14
C ASP A 205 -8.99 -12.37 9.04
N LEU A 206 -7.81 -12.86 9.38
CA LEU A 206 -6.54 -12.14 9.31
C LEU A 206 -5.58 -12.78 8.28
N ARG A 207 -6.08 -13.65 7.40
CA ARG A 207 -5.24 -14.27 6.36
C ARG A 207 -4.72 -13.21 5.41
N ASP A 208 -3.45 -13.31 5.07
CA ASP A 208 -2.71 -12.37 4.22
C ASP A 208 -2.60 -10.94 4.79
N ASN A 209 -2.90 -10.74 6.10
CA ASN A 209 -2.71 -9.48 6.78
C ASN A 209 -1.22 -9.29 7.12
N PRO A 210 -0.51 -8.31 6.52
CA PRO A 210 0.92 -8.09 6.79
C PRO A 210 1.18 -7.36 8.11
N GLY A 211 0.14 -7.03 8.89
CA GLY A 211 0.24 -6.19 10.09
C GLY A 211 -0.14 -4.74 9.82
N GLY A 212 0.53 -3.82 10.49
CA GLY A 212 0.29 -2.38 10.39
C GLY A 212 0.48 -1.66 11.72
N TYR A 213 -0.39 -0.70 12.04
CA TYR A 213 -0.30 0.03 13.29
C TYR A 213 -0.64 -0.83 14.52
N LEU A 214 0.31 -0.96 15.43
CA LEU A 214 0.16 -1.71 16.67
C LEU A 214 -1.02 -1.22 17.51
N PHE A 215 -1.22 0.09 17.62
CA PHE A 215 -2.31 0.68 18.39
C PHE A 215 -3.71 0.26 17.88
N SER A 216 -3.86 0.10 16.54
CA SER A 216 -5.13 -0.37 15.96
C SER A 216 -5.40 -1.83 16.32
N ALA A 217 -4.35 -2.67 16.27
CA ALA A 217 -4.45 -4.07 16.69
C ALA A 217 -4.74 -4.21 18.20
N GLU A 218 -4.08 -3.38 19.03
CA GLU A 218 -4.30 -3.30 20.47
C GLU A 218 -5.76 -2.96 20.78
N LYS A 219 -6.30 -1.89 20.21
CA LYS A 219 -7.68 -1.46 20.44
C LYS A 219 -8.73 -2.49 19.98
N ILE A 220 -8.44 -3.21 18.88
CA ILE A 220 -9.33 -4.29 18.41
C ILE A 220 -9.25 -5.48 19.37
N SER A 221 -8.06 -5.85 19.84
CA SER A 221 -7.86 -6.93 20.80
C SER A 221 -8.58 -6.64 22.11
N ASP A 222 -8.55 -5.39 22.57
CA ASP A 222 -9.20 -4.93 23.80
C ASP A 222 -10.74 -5.13 23.79
N ILE A 223 -11.36 -5.16 22.60
CA ILE A 223 -12.81 -5.46 22.48
C ILE A 223 -13.17 -6.88 22.93
N PHE A 224 -12.20 -7.80 22.85
CA PHE A 224 -12.40 -9.23 23.17
C PHE A 224 -11.89 -9.63 24.56
N LEU A 225 -11.18 -8.74 25.23
CA LEU A 225 -10.49 -9.03 26.48
C LEU A 225 -11.15 -8.35 27.67
N GLU A 226 -10.98 -8.95 28.83
CA GLU A 226 -11.37 -8.33 30.09
C GLU A 226 -10.41 -7.21 30.47
N LYS A 227 -10.89 -6.28 31.28
CA LYS A 227 -10.11 -5.16 31.78
C LYS A 227 -8.79 -5.63 32.42
N ASP A 228 -7.72 -4.90 32.17
CA ASP A 228 -6.37 -5.10 32.70
C ASP A 228 -5.65 -6.39 32.19
N GLN A 229 -6.19 -7.05 31.18
CA GLN A 229 -5.47 -8.13 30.50
C GLN A 229 -4.35 -7.56 29.64
N LYS A 230 -3.17 -8.22 29.70
CA LYS A 230 -1.99 -7.82 28.96
C LYS A 230 -2.11 -8.26 27.50
N ILE A 231 -2.03 -7.32 26.56
CA ILE A 231 -2.12 -7.58 25.12
C ILE A 231 -0.73 -7.79 24.53
N VAL A 232 0.20 -6.84 24.77
CA VAL A 232 1.53 -6.85 24.14
C VAL A 232 2.59 -6.23 25.06
N ILE A 233 3.84 -6.69 24.93
CA ILE A 233 4.99 -6.06 25.58
C ILE A 233 6.01 -5.75 24.50
N VAL A 234 6.43 -4.50 24.39
CA VAL A 234 7.54 -4.08 23.57
C VAL A 234 8.81 -4.06 24.43
N LYS A 235 9.86 -4.79 24.00
CA LYS A 235 11.15 -4.82 24.69
C LYS A 235 12.25 -4.34 23.76
N SER A 236 13.18 -3.58 24.30
CA SER A 236 14.44 -3.22 23.62
C SER A 236 15.63 -3.81 24.36
N SER A 237 16.82 -3.79 23.75
CA SER A 237 18.07 -4.20 24.41
C SER A 237 18.43 -3.37 25.64
N LYS A 238 17.87 -2.17 25.76
CA LYS A 238 18.08 -1.24 26.91
C LYS A 238 16.96 -1.31 27.96
N GLY A 239 16.10 -2.32 27.90
CA GLY A 239 14.90 -2.45 28.72
C GLY A 239 13.69 -1.76 28.04
N LYS A 240 12.64 -1.47 28.82
CA LYS A 240 11.41 -0.85 28.31
C LYS A 240 11.66 0.39 27.48
#